data_5088e0228465d83b548bdd39759ed599
#
_entry.id   5088e0228465d83b548bdd39759ed599
#
_cell.length_a   1.000
_cell.length_b   1.000
_cell.length_c   1.000
_cell.angle_alpha   90.00
_cell.angle_beta   90.00
_cell.angle_gamma   90.00
#
_symmetry.space_group_name_H-M   'P 1'
#
loop_
_entity.id
_entity.type
_entity.pdbx_description
1 polymer ?
#
loop_
_entity_poly.entity_id
_entity_poly.type
_entity_poly.pdbx_seq_one_letter_code
_entity_poly.pdbx_strand_id
1 'polypeptide(L)'
;MAAYAICVRDDQLLLARWIDDQGRPEWTLPGGGVEHGEDPYDAVLREVEEETGYHVDLTALLGVDSIRRTAPRRFGRSVDHHGLRLVYEGRVTGGELRHEIGGSTDMAAWHPLDTVPGLRRVTLVDVGLALWRERPAAGRLTVTAED
;
A
#
# COMPACT_ATOMS: atom_id res chain seq x y z
N MET A 1 9.70 -6.61 -5.34
CA MET A 1 9.10 -6.73 -3.99
C MET A 1 8.72 -5.37 -3.49
N ALA A 2 7.57 -5.24 -2.88
CA ALA A 2 7.09 -4.00 -2.29
C ALA A 2 6.51 -4.25 -0.90
N ALA A 3 6.45 -3.21 -0.07
CA ALA A 3 5.95 -3.31 1.29
C ALA A 3 5.10 -2.07 1.62
N TYR A 4 4.02 -2.29 2.35
CA TYR A 4 2.99 -1.29 2.60
C TYR A 4 2.50 -1.35 4.04
N ALA A 5 1.87 -0.27 4.50
CA ALA A 5 1.29 -0.21 5.83
C ALA A 5 -0.22 0.03 5.77
N ILE A 6 -0.94 -0.68 6.63
CA ILE A 6 -2.32 -0.37 7.03
C ILE A 6 -2.24 0.39 8.35
N CYS A 7 -2.64 1.64 8.33
CA CYS A 7 -2.71 2.50 9.53
C CYS A 7 -4.15 2.94 9.72
N VAL A 8 -4.79 2.44 10.77
CA VAL A 8 -6.16 2.82 11.15
C VAL A 8 -6.11 3.55 12.48
N ARG A 9 -6.72 4.73 12.54
CA ARG A 9 -6.82 5.55 13.75
C ARG A 9 -8.18 6.24 13.75
N ASP A 10 -8.92 6.13 14.85
CA ASP A 10 -10.25 6.75 15.00
C ASP A 10 -11.20 6.41 13.84
N ASP A 11 -11.24 5.12 13.45
CA ASP A 11 -12.04 4.60 12.34
C ASP A 11 -11.69 5.23 10.97
N GLN A 12 -10.49 5.76 10.84
CA GLN A 12 -9.99 6.32 9.60
C GLN A 12 -8.74 5.58 9.12
N LEU A 13 -8.66 5.39 7.80
CA LEU A 13 -7.55 4.75 7.12
C LEU A 13 -6.65 5.81 6.48
N LEU A 14 -5.36 5.70 6.72
CA LEU A 14 -4.35 6.54 6.07
C LEU A 14 -4.09 6.02 4.65
N LEU A 15 -4.30 6.89 3.66
CA LEU A 15 -4.05 6.59 2.27
C LEU A 15 -3.15 7.63 1.63
N ALA A 16 -2.38 7.21 0.64
CA ALA A 16 -1.63 8.08 -0.23
C ALA A 16 -2.26 8.07 -1.62
N ARG A 17 -2.11 9.17 -2.36
CA ARG A 17 -2.70 9.30 -3.71
C ARG A 17 -1.59 9.41 -4.74
N TRP A 18 -1.72 8.65 -5.80
CA TRP A 18 -0.85 8.76 -6.97
C TRP A 18 -1.67 9.13 -8.20
N ILE A 19 -1.00 9.63 -9.21
CA ILE A 19 -1.62 9.96 -10.49
C ILE A 19 -1.23 8.88 -11.49
N ASP A 20 -2.21 8.23 -12.08
CA ASP A 20 -1.96 7.16 -13.05
C ASP A 20 -1.43 7.75 -14.39
N ASP A 21 -1.06 6.87 -15.32
CA ASP A 21 -0.53 7.24 -16.62
C ASP A 21 -1.52 7.99 -17.52
N GLN A 22 -2.80 7.98 -17.16
CA GLN A 22 -3.86 8.75 -17.83
C GLN A 22 -4.17 10.08 -17.11
N GLY A 23 -3.39 10.44 -16.09
CA GLY A 23 -3.57 11.66 -15.33
C GLY A 23 -4.68 11.59 -14.29
N ARG A 24 -5.17 10.39 -13.94
CA ARG A 24 -6.27 10.23 -12.97
C ARG A 24 -5.74 9.92 -11.58
N PRO A 25 -6.27 10.61 -10.55
CA PRO A 25 -5.87 10.30 -9.16
C PRO A 25 -6.47 8.99 -8.69
N GLU A 26 -5.66 8.22 -7.94
CA GLU A 26 -6.05 6.92 -7.40
C GLU A 26 -5.41 6.74 -6.03
N TRP A 27 -6.19 6.27 -5.06
CA TRP A 27 -5.70 6.06 -3.69
C TRP A 27 -5.06 4.69 -3.54
N THR A 28 -4.01 4.64 -2.73
CA THR A 28 -3.26 3.43 -2.40
C THR A 28 -2.84 3.44 -0.94
N LEU A 29 -2.38 2.29 -0.45
CA LEU A 29 -1.73 2.23 0.85
C LEU A 29 -0.38 2.95 0.81
N PRO A 30 0.04 3.60 1.91
CA PRO A 30 1.41 4.09 2.01
C PRO A 30 2.41 2.95 1.93
N GLY A 31 3.44 3.12 1.16
CA GLY A 31 4.47 2.11 0.94
C GLY A 31 5.01 2.16 -0.48
N GLY A 32 5.78 1.17 -0.84
CA GLY A 32 6.37 1.10 -2.17
C GLY A 32 7.46 0.05 -2.29
N GLY A 33 8.28 0.18 -3.31
CA GLY A 33 9.34 -0.75 -3.62
C GLY A 33 10.39 -0.86 -2.52
N VAL A 34 10.80 -2.09 -2.24
CA VAL A 34 11.93 -2.38 -1.36
C VAL A 34 13.20 -2.25 -2.18
N GLU A 35 14.13 -1.41 -1.73
CA GLU A 35 15.41 -1.22 -2.39
C GLU A 35 16.32 -2.43 -2.20
N HIS A 36 17.26 -2.62 -3.10
CA HIS A 36 18.23 -3.71 -3.01
C HIS A 36 18.99 -3.61 -1.70
N GLY A 37 19.01 -4.69 -0.92
CA GLY A 37 19.68 -4.74 0.38
C GLY A 37 18.90 -4.13 1.54
N GLU A 38 17.74 -3.53 1.28
CA GLU A 38 16.87 -2.97 2.31
C GLU A 38 15.94 -4.03 2.89
N ASP A 39 15.80 -4.03 4.22
CA ASP A 39 14.78 -4.86 4.87
C ASP A 39 13.39 -4.29 4.55
N PRO A 40 12.39 -5.13 4.22
CA PRO A 40 11.02 -4.65 3.98
C PRO A 40 10.42 -3.82 5.12
N TYR A 41 10.74 -4.14 6.36
CA TYR A 41 10.33 -3.38 7.54
C TYR A 41 10.83 -1.92 7.44
N ASP A 42 12.12 -1.75 7.14
CA ASP A 42 12.71 -0.42 7.01
C ASP A 42 12.18 0.33 5.79
N ALA A 43 11.89 -0.39 4.70
CA ALA A 43 11.29 0.21 3.51
C ALA A 43 9.94 0.85 3.82
N VAL A 44 9.09 0.18 4.60
CA VAL A 44 7.79 0.73 5.00
C VAL A 44 7.96 1.99 5.83
N LEU A 45 8.86 1.98 6.81
CA LEU A 45 9.11 3.17 7.64
C LEU A 45 9.54 4.36 6.79
N ARG A 46 10.45 4.14 5.86
CA ARG A 46 10.94 5.16 4.94
C ARG A 46 9.83 5.70 4.04
N GLU A 47 9.08 4.81 3.39
CA GLU A 47 8.03 5.18 2.45
C GLU A 47 6.87 5.91 3.14
N VAL A 48 6.45 5.47 4.31
CA VAL A 48 5.38 6.14 5.06
C VAL A 48 5.81 7.56 5.42
N GLU A 49 7.04 7.76 5.87
CA GLU A 49 7.55 9.10 6.18
C GLU A 49 7.62 9.98 4.93
N GLU A 50 8.13 9.45 3.82
CA GLU A 50 8.23 10.20 2.56
C GLU A 50 6.85 10.62 2.04
N GLU A 51 5.89 9.72 2.07
CA GLU A 51 4.57 9.93 1.46
C GLU A 51 3.58 10.67 2.36
N THR A 52 3.69 10.51 3.68
CA THR A 52 2.68 11.01 4.62
C THR A 52 3.23 11.98 5.67
N GLY A 53 4.52 12.00 5.89
CA GLY A 53 5.15 12.80 6.95
C GLY A 53 5.13 12.14 8.32
N TYR A 54 4.49 10.99 8.46
CA TYR A 54 4.36 10.31 9.74
C TYR A 54 5.51 9.36 10.05
N HIS A 55 5.82 9.25 11.33
CA HIS A 55 6.59 8.15 11.91
C HIS A 55 5.61 7.10 12.42
N VAL A 56 5.89 5.85 12.15
CA VAL A 56 5.02 4.73 12.55
C VAL A 56 5.84 3.64 13.24
N ASP A 57 5.17 2.92 14.16
CA ASP A 57 5.62 1.62 14.63
C ASP A 57 4.87 0.56 13.84
N LEU A 58 5.56 -0.48 13.40
CA LEU A 58 4.94 -1.63 12.76
C LEU A 58 4.64 -2.66 13.83
N THR A 59 3.35 -2.94 14.03
CA THR A 59 2.86 -3.77 15.15
C THR A 59 2.62 -5.22 14.76
N ALA A 60 2.50 -5.51 13.47
CA ALA A 60 2.33 -6.87 12.97
C ALA A 60 2.67 -6.94 11.48
N LEU A 61 3.15 -8.09 11.04
CA LEU A 61 3.11 -8.46 9.63
C LEU A 61 1.76 -9.14 9.37
N LEU A 62 0.86 -8.47 8.67
CA LEU A 62 -0.50 -8.98 8.45
C LEU A 62 -0.54 -10.05 7.37
N GLY A 63 0.27 -9.91 6.34
CA GLY A 63 0.30 -10.91 5.30
C GLY A 63 1.16 -10.56 4.10
N VAL A 64 1.19 -11.50 3.19
CA VAL A 64 1.88 -11.38 1.91
C VAL A 64 0.85 -11.57 0.81
N ASP A 65 0.79 -10.61 -0.10
CA ASP A 65 -0.07 -10.67 -1.27
C ASP A 65 0.79 -10.90 -2.51
N SER A 66 0.34 -11.77 -3.39
CA SER A 66 1.05 -12.12 -4.61
C SER A 66 0.23 -11.66 -5.80
N ILE A 67 0.85 -10.90 -6.69
CA ILE A 67 0.20 -10.47 -7.93
C ILE A 67 1.00 -10.94 -9.13
N ARG A 68 0.28 -11.28 -10.19
CA ARG A 68 0.87 -11.65 -11.46
C ARG A 68 0.22 -10.83 -12.56
N ARG A 69 1.04 -10.21 -13.40
CA ARG A 69 0.58 -9.41 -14.54
C ARG A 69 1.33 -9.83 -15.77
N THR A 70 0.60 -9.92 -16.88
CA THR A 70 1.19 -10.00 -18.20
C THR A 70 1.03 -8.63 -18.84
N ALA A 71 2.15 -7.97 -19.12
CA ALA A 71 2.15 -6.66 -19.76
C ALA A 71 2.79 -6.76 -21.14
N PRO A 72 2.21 -6.11 -22.19
CA PRO A 72 2.83 -6.06 -23.48
C PRO A 72 4.14 -5.24 -23.42
N ARG A 73 5.20 -5.79 -24.06
CA ARG A 73 6.44 -5.04 -24.31
C ARG A 73 6.45 -4.46 -25.71
N ARG A 74 7.36 -3.52 -25.95
CA ARG A 74 7.74 -3.07 -27.30
C ARG A 74 8.02 -4.28 -28.17
N PHE A 75 7.63 -4.21 -29.46
CA PHE A 75 7.83 -5.27 -30.47
C PHE A 75 7.02 -6.56 -30.26
N GLY A 76 5.82 -6.44 -29.66
CA GLY A 76 4.90 -7.57 -29.55
C GLY A 76 5.29 -8.65 -28.55
N ARG A 77 6.32 -8.44 -27.73
CA ARG A 77 6.67 -9.34 -26.63
C ARG A 77 5.88 -8.98 -25.38
N SER A 78 5.41 -10.01 -24.66
CA SER A 78 4.78 -9.85 -23.35
C SER A 78 5.78 -10.11 -22.23
N VAL A 79 5.59 -9.45 -21.10
CA VAL A 79 6.32 -9.69 -19.85
C VAL A 79 5.36 -10.29 -18.85
N ASP A 80 5.72 -11.46 -18.34
CA ASP A 80 5.06 -12.05 -17.20
C ASP A 80 5.73 -11.50 -15.92
N HIS A 81 5.01 -10.67 -15.19
CA HIS A 81 5.52 -10.01 -13.98
C HIS A 81 4.84 -10.60 -12.74
N HIS A 82 5.66 -11.10 -11.82
CA HIS A 82 5.20 -11.63 -10.54
C HIS A 82 5.74 -10.74 -9.43
N GLY A 83 4.83 -10.11 -8.69
CA GLY A 83 5.16 -9.24 -7.58
C GLY A 83 4.72 -9.81 -6.25
N LEU A 84 5.55 -9.59 -5.23
CA LEU A 84 5.18 -9.84 -3.84
C LEU A 84 5.00 -8.52 -3.12
N ARG A 85 3.91 -8.39 -2.37
CA ARG A 85 3.58 -7.22 -1.56
C ARG A 85 3.40 -7.65 -0.11
N LEU A 86 4.24 -7.12 0.77
CA LEU A 86 4.13 -7.34 2.21
C LEU A 86 3.24 -6.24 2.79
N VAL A 87 2.29 -6.61 3.64
CA VAL A 87 1.38 -5.67 4.29
C VAL A 87 1.59 -5.74 5.80
N TYR A 88 2.02 -4.64 6.38
CA TYR A 88 2.21 -4.48 7.81
C TYR A 88 1.08 -3.65 8.42
N GLU A 89 0.76 -3.91 9.67
CA GLU A 89 -0.04 -2.99 10.47
C GLU A 89 0.89 -1.93 11.05
N GLY A 90 0.53 -0.65 10.87
CA GLY A 90 1.28 0.47 11.38
C GLY A 90 0.47 1.31 12.36
N ARG A 91 1.13 1.84 13.36
CA ARG A 91 0.56 2.81 14.30
C ARG A 91 1.36 4.10 14.22
N VAL A 92 0.69 5.21 13.97
CA VAL A 92 1.32 6.53 13.94
C VAL A 92 1.80 6.90 15.34
N THR A 93 3.08 7.22 15.46
CA THR A 93 3.73 7.57 16.72
C THR A 93 4.25 9.00 16.77
N GLY A 94 4.39 9.65 15.62
CA GLY A 94 4.91 11.01 15.54
C GLY A 94 4.87 11.57 14.13
N GLY A 95 5.46 12.73 13.96
CA GLY A 95 5.44 13.44 12.68
C GLY A 95 4.15 14.21 12.47
N GLU A 96 4.05 14.84 11.32
CA GLU A 96 2.88 15.61 10.92
C GLU A 96 2.48 15.25 9.49
N LEU A 97 1.18 15.18 9.23
CA LEU A 97 0.67 14.91 7.89
C LEU A 97 1.16 15.97 6.91
N ARG A 98 1.83 15.53 5.87
CA ARG A 98 2.28 16.38 4.77
C ARG A 98 2.24 15.60 3.47
N HIS A 99 2.15 16.35 2.38
CA HIS A 99 2.17 15.75 1.05
C HIS A 99 3.60 15.59 0.56
N GLU A 100 3.86 14.50 -0.16
CA GLU A 100 5.14 14.29 -0.82
C GLU A 100 5.30 15.28 -1.98
N ILE A 101 6.50 15.83 -2.15
CA ILE A 101 6.83 16.74 -3.26
C ILE A 101 7.86 16.05 -4.15
N GLY A 102 7.55 15.93 -5.45
CA GLY A 102 8.47 15.36 -6.44
C GLY A 102 8.63 13.85 -6.39
N GLY A 103 7.80 13.15 -5.62
CA GLY A 103 7.80 11.69 -5.53
C GLY A 103 6.68 11.04 -6.34
N SER A 104 6.43 9.77 -6.05
CA SER A 104 5.41 8.97 -6.74
C SER A 104 3.98 9.29 -6.31
N THR A 105 3.80 9.91 -5.15
CA THR A 105 2.49 10.33 -4.63
C THR A 105 2.42 11.85 -4.53
N ASP A 106 1.21 12.41 -4.55
CA ASP A 106 0.98 13.85 -4.50
C ASP A 106 0.18 14.30 -3.29
N MET A 107 -0.46 13.39 -2.58
CA MET A 107 -1.31 13.69 -1.43
C MET A 107 -1.36 12.52 -0.47
N ALA A 108 -1.49 12.83 0.83
CA ALA A 108 -1.81 11.85 1.85
C ALA A 108 -3.01 12.36 2.66
N ALA A 109 -3.90 11.46 3.05
CA ALA A 109 -5.09 11.83 3.80
C ALA A 109 -5.65 10.67 4.61
N TRP A 110 -6.34 11.01 5.69
CA TRP A 110 -7.16 10.08 6.45
C TRP A 110 -8.56 10.01 5.84
N HIS A 111 -9.05 8.80 5.61
CA HIS A 111 -10.39 8.56 5.08
C HIS A 111 -11.20 7.72 6.05
N PRO A 112 -12.41 8.15 6.44
CA PRO A 112 -13.29 7.28 7.21
C PRO A 112 -13.45 5.92 6.52
N LEU A 113 -13.39 4.84 7.28
CA LEU A 113 -13.45 3.48 6.73
C LEU A 113 -14.69 3.25 5.87
N ASP A 114 -15.82 3.83 6.25
CA ASP A 114 -17.09 3.69 5.53
C ASP A 114 -17.11 4.44 4.19
N THR A 115 -16.19 5.38 3.97
CA THR A 115 -16.08 6.12 2.71
C THR A 115 -15.13 5.46 1.71
N VAL A 116 -14.28 4.53 2.16
CA VAL A 116 -13.28 3.88 1.31
C VAL A 116 -13.89 3.18 0.09
N PRO A 117 -15.03 2.46 0.20
CA PRO A 117 -15.65 1.82 -0.97
C PRO A 117 -16.04 2.77 -2.09
N GLY A 118 -16.24 4.06 -1.80
CA GLY A 118 -16.57 5.09 -2.78
C GLY A 118 -15.35 5.74 -3.44
N LEU A 119 -14.14 5.44 -2.98
CA LEU A 119 -12.93 6.03 -3.54
C LEU A 119 -12.47 5.27 -4.78
N ARG A 120 -11.92 6.02 -5.74
CA ARG A 120 -11.12 5.40 -6.79
C ARG A 120 -9.81 4.96 -6.16
N ARG A 121 -9.58 3.66 -6.09
CA ARG A 121 -8.47 3.05 -5.35
C ARG A 121 -7.92 1.82 -6.05
N VAL A 122 -6.66 1.52 -5.78
CA VAL A 122 -6.04 0.26 -6.21
C VAL A 122 -6.56 -0.90 -5.36
N THR A 123 -6.56 -2.10 -5.92
CA THR A 123 -7.04 -3.32 -5.22
C THR A 123 -6.27 -3.62 -3.94
N LEU A 124 -5.02 -3.18 -3.85
CA LEU A 124 -4.20 -3.33 -2.65
C LEU A 124 -4.86 -2.76 -1.39
N VAL A 125 -5.64 -1.68 -1.52
CA VAL A 125 -6.38 -1.10 -0.39
C VAL A 125 -7.35 -2.12 0.20
N ASP A 126 -8.11 -2.79 -0.67
CA ASP A 126 -9.07 -3.81 -0.24
C ASP A 126 -8.39 -5.04 0.34
N VAL A 127 -7.30 -5.49 -0.28
CA VAL A 127 -6.48 -6.59 0.21
C VAL A 127 -5.93 -6.27 1.60
N GLY A 128 -5.36 -5.08 1.77
CA GLY A 128 -4.81 -4.64 3.05
C GLY A 128 -5.86 -4.57 4.15
N LEU A 129 -7.04 -4.01 3.85
CA LEU A 129 -8.15 -3.96 4.80
C LEU A 129 -8.65 -5.36 5.17
N ALA A 130 -8.74 -6.27 4.21
CA ALA A 130 -9.13 -7.65 4.48
C ALA A 130 -8.11 -8.35 5.39
N LEU A 131 -6.82 -8.20 5.11
CA LEU A 131 -5.76 -8.72 5.98
C LEU A 131 -5.84 -8.14 7.39
N TRP A 132 -6.10 -6.85 7.50
CA TRP A 132 -6.23 -6.17 8.79
C TRP A 132 -7.42 -6.66 9.60
N ARG A 133 -8.56 -6.90 8.94
CA ARG A 133 -9.78 -7.41 9.59
C ARG A 133 -9.70 -8.87 9.95
N GLU A 134 -9.24 -9.71 9.02
CA GLU A 134 -9.22 -11.16 9.17
C GLU A 134 -8.02 -11.66 9.96
N ARG A 135 -6.88 -10.98 9.85
CA ARG A 135 -5.62 -11.32 10.52
C ARG A 135 -5.28 -12.83 10.39
N PRO A 136 -5.19 -13.34 9.16
CA PRO A 136 -4.98 -14.76 8.94
C PRO A 136 -3.62 -15.21 9.51
N ALA A 137 -3.61 -16.34 10.23
CA ALA A 137 -2.42 -16.81 10.93
C ALA A 137 -1.24 -17.07 9.97
N ALA A 138 -1.52 -17.53 8.76
CA ALA A 138 -0.48 -17.78 7.75
C ALA A 138 -0.20 -16.57 6.85
N GLY A 139 -0.81 -15.41 7.11
CA GLY A 139 -0.59 -14.20 6.32
C GLY A 139 -1.14 -14.24 4.91
N ARG A 140 -2.12 -15.08 4.67
CA ARG A 140 -2.73 -15.25 3.35
C ARG A 140 -4.25 -15.21 3.47
N LEU A 141 -4.89 -14.41 2.62
CA LEU A 141 -6.36 -14.41 2.53
C LEU A 141 -6.85 -15.74 1.95
N THR A 142 -7.92 -16.28 2.54
CA THR A 142 -8.50 -17.56 2.12
C THR A 142 -9.33 -17.45 0.85
N VAL A 143 -9.83 -16.25 0.57
CA VAL A 143 -10.56 -15.96 -0.66
C VAL A 143 -9.66 -15.07 -1.51
N THR A 144 -9.14 -15.61 -2.61
CA THR A 144 -8.53 -14.77 -3.62
C THR A 144 -9.65 -13.93 -4.23
N ALA A 145 -9.52 -12.62 -4.14
CA ALA A 145 -10.37 -11.76 -4.94
C ALA A 145 -10.21 -12.20 -6.40
N GLU A 146 -11.30 -12.58 -7.04
CA GLU A 146 -11.27 -12.81 -8.47
C GLU A 146 -10.84 -11.51 -9.15
N ASP A 147 -9.81 -11.63 -9.91
CA ASP A 147 -9.27 -10.52 -10.68
C ASP A 147 -10.25 -10.07 -11.78
#